data_934006a4fa8f482b305b35e899515e2a
#
_entry.id   934006a4fa8f482b305b35e899515e2a
#
_cell.length_a   1.000
_cell.length_b   1.000
_cell.length_c   1.000
_cell.angle_alpha   90.00
_cell.angle_beta   90.00
_cell.angle_gamma   90.00
#
_symmetry.space_group_name_H-M   'P 1'
#
loop_
_entity.id
_entity.type
_entity.pdbx_description
1 polymer ?
#
loop_
_entity_poly.entity_id
_entity_poly.type
_entity_poly.pdbx_seq_one_letter_code
_entity_poly.pdbx_strand_id
1 'polypeptide(L)'
;MKRLCFLVICMSIIMGCSTSTSSTKALVDYVDPNIGTAHCRWFFYTPAAIPFGMAKLAPSTDAHLGNPGGWQAVGYDFRHTSIEGFANFHEFQVGGVVFAPTVGELQTVPGELENPDGGYRSRFDKKDEVAAPGYYSVLLKDYGVKAELTAMKRVGFHRYTYPKTEQANLIFDIGNKQGESGEVKDAEVQYFEDGRVEGYVITSPVYVNIYQKGADVRMYFSAVLNKKPVQVGTFVKDVVNPGKYQEKGPGAGLYMTFSTEEQEAVEVKVGLSYTSIENARFNRETEAADVTFDQAKKNATDVWNESLSRIYVEGGKETDKVKFYTGLFHALLGRGLASDANGYYPKNNGTVGRIALDEEGNPVHQHYNCLLYTS
;
A
#
# COMPACT_ATOMS: atom_id res chain seq x y z
N MET A 1 68.33 46.39 -44.74
CA MET A 1 68.16 44.97 -44.42
C MET A 1 66.97 44.82 -43.48
N LYS A 2 65.77 44.49 -44.01
CA LYS A 2 64.53 44.31 -43.21
C LYS A 2 64.35 42.82 -42.92
N ARG A 3 64.36 42.42 -41.66
CA ARG A 3 64.05 41.05 -41.26
C ARG A 3 62.55 40.94 -41.07
N LEU A 4 61.94 40.06 -41.86
CA LEU A 4 60.52 39.70 -41.79
C LEU A 4 60.37 38.52 -40.80
N CYS A 5 59.72 38.73 -39.64
CA CYS A 5 59.37 37.65 -38.75
C CYS A 5 58.05 37.04 -39.18
N PHE A 6 58.07 35.77 -39.53
CA PHE A 6 56.85 34.96 -39.79
C PHE A 6 56.36 34.42 -38.44
N LEU A 7 55.17 34.85 -38.06
CA LEU A 7 54.43 34.29 -36.91
C LEU A 7 53.62 33.13 -37.40
N VAL A 8 53.97 31.92 -36.97
CA VAL A 8 53.18 30.70 -37.25
C VAL A 8 52.16 30.56 -36.10
N ILE A 9 50.89 30.80 -36.38
CA ILE A 9 49.79 30.52 -35.46
C ILE A 9 49.41 29.07 -35.57
N CYS A 10 49.80 28.25 -34.58
CA CYS A 10 49.29 26.89 -34.43
C CYS A 10 47.85 26.94 -33.85
N MET A 11 46.88 26.72 -34.72
CA MET A 11 45.47 26.57 -34.34
C MET A 11 45.26 25.14 -33.83
N SER A 12 45.30 24.96 -32.48
CA SER A 12 44.99 23.68 -31.86
C SER A 12 43.49 23.46 -31.89
N ILE A 13 43.02 22.57 -32.76
CA ILE A 13 41.64 22.12 -32.77
C ILE A 13 41.46 21.19 -31.55
N ILE A 14 40.84 21.69 -30.52
CA ILE A 14 40.36 20.86 -29.39
C ILE A 14 39.08 20.18 -29.88
N MET A 15 39.21 18.94 -30.33
CA MET A 15 38.06 18.04 -30.52
C MET A 15 37.54 17.71 -29.13
N GLY A 16 36.52 18.43 -28.70
CA GLY A 16 35.71 18.07 -27.53
C GLY A 16 34.96 16.78 -27.81
N CYS A 17 35.47 15.68 -27.29
CA CYS A 17 34.73 14.43 -27.22
C CYS A 17 33.64 14.61 -26.19
N SER A 18 32.43 15.02 -26.63
CA SER A 18 31.24 14.96 -25.80
C SER A 18 30.88 13.48 -25.60
N THR A 19 31.38 12.92 -24.50
CA THR A 19 30.83 11.66 -23.98
C THR A 19 29.38 11.94 -23.58
N SER A 20 28.44 11.62 -24.46
CA SER A 20 27.05 11.47 -24.05
C SER A 20 27.02 10.33 -23.04
N THR A 21 27.00 10.65 -21.76
CA THR A 21 26.59 9.72 -20.72
C THR A 21 25.12 9.39 -20.98
N SER A 22 24.88 8.33 -21.73
CA SER A 22 23.59 7.69 -21.76
C SER A 22 23.34 7.24 -20.31
N SER A 23 22.48 7.96 -19.60
CA SER A 23 22.03 7.49 -18.29
C SER A 23 21.34 6.15 -18.53
N THR A 24 21.92 5.09 -18.01
CA THR A 24 21.33 3.76 -18.12
C THR A 24 20.01 3.82 -17.38
N LYS A 25 18.89 3.53 -18.09
CA LYS A 25 17.56 3.49 -17.51
C LYS A 25 17.55 2.54 -16.30
N ALA A 26 17.01 2.96 -15.17
CA ALA A 26 16.92 2.11 -13.99
C ALA A 26 16.00 0.91 -14.26
N LEU A 27 16.23 -0.23 -13.60
CA LEU A 27 15.46 -1.44 -13.87
C LEU A 27 13.99 -1.30 -13.48
N VAL A 28 13.70 -0.54 -12.43
CA VAL A 28 12.31 -0.19 -12.04
C VAL A 28 11.54 0.53 -13.14
N ASP A 29 12.22 1.28 -14.02
CA ASP A 29 11.60 2.02 -15.13
C ASP A 29 11.15 1.11 -16.28
N TYR A 30 11.52 -0.17 -16.27
CA TYR A 30 11.00 -1.19 -17.18
C TYR A 30 9.74 -1.88 -16.63
N VAL A 31 9.38 -1.67 -15.37
CA VAL A 31 8.22 -2.32 -14.77
C VAL A 31 6.97 -1.48 -15.03
N ASP A 32 5.96 -2.12 -15.59
CA ASP A 32 4.60 -1.57 -15.68
C ASP A 32 3.65 -2.41 -14.81
N PRO A 33 3.34 -1.98 -13.57
CA PRO A 33 2.46 -2.71 -12.66
C PRO A 33 1.04 -2.90 -13.18
N ASN A 34 0.61 -2.13 -14.20
CA ASN A 34 -0.73 -2.26 -14.78
C ASN A 34 -0.89 -3.46 -15.71
N ILE A 35 0.21 -4.03 -16.20
CA ILE A 35 0.15 -5.21 -17.08
C ILE A 35 -0.48 -6.38 -16.31
N GLY A 36 -1.56 -6.94 -16.87
CA GLY A 36 -2.28 -8.08 -16.32
C GLY A 36 -3.34 -7.74 -15.28
N THR A 37 -3.60 -6.45 -14.97
CA THR A 37 -4.58 -6.05 -13.96
C THR A 37 -6.01 -5.91 -14.48
N ALA A 38 -6.23 -5.94 -15.80
CA ALA A 38 -7.56 -6.02 -16.37
C ALA A 38 -8.06 -7.48 -16.37
N HIS A 39 -9.26 -7.75 -15.86
CA HIS A 39 -9.79 -9.10 -15.63
C HIS A 39 -8.87 -9.95 -14.75
N CYS A 40 -8.14 -9.34 -13.84
CA CYS A 40 -7.23 -10.09 -13.02
C CYS A 40 -7.96 -11.07 -12.11
N ARG A 41 -7.82 -12.35 -12.39
CA ARG A 41 -8.37 -13.42 -11.55
C ARG A 41 -7.48 -13.79 -10.37
N TRP A 42 -6.15 -13.45 -10.42
CA TRP A 42 -5.26 -14.16 -9.55
C TRP A 42 -4.38 -13.27 -8.66
N PHE A 43 -3.53 -12.40 -9.21
CA PHE A 43 -2.50 -11.80 -8.36
C PHE A 43 -2.08 -10.40 -8.77
N PHE A 44 -2.57 -9.91 -9.91
CA PHE A 44 -2.03 -8.69 -10.49
C PHE A 44 -2.88 -7.48 -10.10
N TYR A 45 -2.26 -6.57 -9.40
CA TYR A 45 -2.80 -5.29 -8.95
C TYR A 45 -1.65 -4.29 -8.87
N THR A 46 -1.89 -3.08 -8.42
CA THR A 46 -0.94 -1.97 -8.40
C THR A 46 -0.43 -1.68 -6.98
N PRO A 47 0.36 -2.57 -6.35
CA PRO A 47 0.75 -2.40 -4.97
C PRO A 47 1.90 -1.41 -4.80
N ALA A 48 1.77 -0.51 -3.83
CA ALA A 48 2.86 0.21 -3.21
C ALA A 48 3.48 -0.69 -2.12
N ALA A 49 4.33 -1.62 -2.51
CA ALA A 49 4.95 -2.62 -1.64
C ALA A 49 6.41 -2.82 -2.02
N ILE A 50 7.23 -3.32 -1.11
CA ILE A 50 8.57 -3.82 -1.43
C ILE A 50 8.52 -5.32 -1.74
N PRO A 51 9.55 -5.91 -2.38
CA PRO A 51 9.63 -7.35 -2.59
C PRO A 51 9.42 -8.11 -1.30
N PHE A 52 8.51 -9.09 -1.33
CA PHE A 52 8.17 -9.96 -0.19
C PHE A 52 7.69 -9.22 1.08
N GLY A 53 7.31 -7.94 1.02
CA GLY A 53 6.83 -7.18 2.18
C GLY A 53 5.51 -7.73 2.74
N MET A 54 5.26 -7.55 4.05
CA MET A 54 3.97 -7.73 4.69
C MET A 54 3.03 -6.59 4.32
N ALA A 55 3.53 -5.37 4.35
CA ALA A 55 2.77 -4.19 3.97
C ALA A 55 2.63 -4.13 2.44
N LYS A 56 1.39 -4.26 1.97
CA LYS A 56 1.02 -4.20 0.57
C LYS A 56 -0.15 -3.25 0.40
N LEU A 57 0.18 -1.98 0.24
CA LEU A 57 -0.81 -0.93 0.11
C LEU A 57 -1.28 -0.82 -1.33
N ALA A 58 -2.58 -0.85 -1.54
CA ALA A 58 -3.12 -0.72 -2.89
C ALA A 58 -4.53 -0.14 -2.90
N PRO A 59 -4.94 0.48 -4.02
CA PRO A 59 -6.33 0.88 -4.19
C PRO A 59 -7.23 -0.35 -4.31
N SER A 60 -8.42 -0.25 -3.72
CA SER A 60 -9.53 -1.18 -3.94
C SER A 60 -10.55 -0.51 -4.84
N THR A 61 -10.89 -1.18 -5.95
CA THR A 61 -11.86 -0.65 -6.92
C THR A 61 -13.16 -1.46 -6.97
N ASP A 62 -13.13 -2.71 -6.53
CA ASP A 62 -14.29 -3.62 -6.55
C ASP A 62 -14.10 -4.75 -5.53
N ALA A 63 -13.73 -4.42 -4.30
CA ALA A 63 -13.52 -5.38 -3.24
C ALA A 63 -14.68 -5.46 -2.25
N HIS A 64 -15.57 -4.45 -2.27
CA HIS A 64 -16.67 -4.34 -1.33
C HIS A 64 -17.75 -5.41 -1.54
N LEU A 65 -18.38 -5.81 -0.44
CA LEU A 65 -19.55 -6.69 -0.46
C LEU A 65 -20.73 -5.99 -1.17
N GLY A 66 -21.29 -6.66 -2.16
CA GLY A 66 -22.39 -6.13 -2.97
C GLY A 66 -21.99 -5.89 -4.42
N ASN A 67 -20.72 -5.73 -4.70
CA ASN A 67 -20.27 -5.70 -6.08
C ASN A 67 -20.55 -7.04 -6.78
N PRO A 68 -20.82 -7.02 -8.11
CA PRO A 68 -21.11 -8.24 -8.85
C PRO A 68 -20.03 -9.30 -8.65
N GLY A 69 -20.45 -10.52 -8.34
CA GLY A 69 -19.53 -11.62 -8.15
C GLY A 69 -18.68 -11.85 -9.40
N GLY A 70 -17.42 -11.88 -9.23
CA GLY A 70 -16.41 -12.17 -10.23
C GLY A 70 -15.14 -12.57 -9.52
N TRP A 71 -14.12 -12.84 -10.26
CA TRP A 71 -12.84 -13.18 -9.68
C TRP A 71 -12.01 -11.92 -9.37
N GLN A 72 -12.58 -10.99 -8.62
CA GLN A 72 -11.87 -9.81 -8.10
C GLN A 72 -11.03 -10.17 -6.87
N ALA A 73 -10.27 -11.24 -6.99
CA ALA A 73 -9.51 -11.81 -5.89
C ALA A 73 -8.53 -10.82 -5.22
N VAL A 74 -8.18 -9.77 -5.93
CA VAL A 74 -7.29 -8.71 -5.44
C VAL A 74 -7.97 -7.34 -5.31
N GLY A 75 -9.27 -7.25 -5.59
CA GLY A 75 -10.04 -6.03 -5.41
C GLY A 75 -9.67 -4.85 -6.31
N TYR A 76 -8.85 -5.04 -7.33
CA TYR A 76 -8.45 -4.00 -8.29
C TYR A 76 -8.63 -4.50 -9.73
N ASP A 77 -9.22 -3.66 -10.57
CA ASP A 77 -9.26 -3.87 -12.03
C ASP A 77 -8.93 -2.55 -12.75
N PHE A 78 -7.98 -2.61 -13.68
CA PHE A 78 -7.51 -1.45 -14.45
C PHE A 78 -8.64 -0.72 -15.21
N ARG A 79 -9.73 -1.42 -15.55
CA ARG A 79 -10.88 -0.85 -16.29
C ARG A 79 -11.81 -0.03 -15.41
N HIS A 80 -11.75 -0.19 -14.09
CA HIS A 80 -12.58 0.55 -13.16
C HIS A 80 -12.15 2.01 -13.06
N THR A 81 -13.12 2.88 -12.77
CA THR A 81 -12.95 4.33 -12.77
C THR A 81 -13.26 4.99 -11.42
N SER A 82 -13.47 4.17 -10.39
CA SER A 82 -13.66 4.65 -9.01
C SER A 82 -12.93 3.77 -8.01
N ILE A 83 -12.47 4.38 -6.91
CA ILE A 83 -11.73 3.75 -5.81
C ILE A 83 -12.57 3.87 -4.54
N GLU A 84 -12.74 2.76 -3.81
CA GLU A 84 -13.45 2.68 -2.55
C GLU A 84 -12.55 2.84 -1.32
N GLY A 85 -11.24 2.90 -1.50
CA GLY A 85 -10.27 3.09 -0.43
C GLY A 85 -8.94 2.41 -0.73
N PHE A 86 -8.05 2.44 0.26
CA PHE A 86 -6.69 1.91 0.17
C PHE A 86 -6.47 0.88 1.27
N ALA A 87 -6.42 -0.41 0.89
CA ALA A 87 -6.15 -1.50 1.81
C ALA A 87 -4.66 -1.59 2.14
N ASN A 88 -4.34 -1.98 3.37
CA ASN A 88 -2.97 -2.15 3.85
C ASN A 88 -2.46 -3.60 3.76
N PHE A 89 -3.37 -4.56 3.90
CA PHE A 89 -3.14 -5.97 3.61
C PHE A 89 -3.84 -6.30 2.30
N HIS A 90 -3.21 -6.02 1.18
CA HIS A 90 -3.81 -6.21 -0.13
C HIS A 90 -3.12 -7.36 -0.86
N GLU A 91 -3.68 -8.54 -0.73
CA GLU A 91 -3.20 -9.76 -1.39
C GLU A 91 -4.37 -10.59 -1.92
N PHE A 92 -4.05 -11.65 -2.67
CA PHE A 92 -5.01 -12.66 -3.04
C PHE A 92 -5.72 -13.22 -1.80
N GLN A 93 -7.03 -13.02 -1.71
CA GLN A 93 -7.92 -13.41 -0.62
C GLN A 93 -7.62 -12.81 0.77
N VAL A 94 -6.70 -11.88 0.84
CA VAL A 94 -6.45 -11.09 2.05
C VAL A 94 -6.64 -9.64 1.68
N GLY A 95 -7.59 -9.00 2.31
CA GLY A 95 -7.84 -7.58 2.21
C GLY A 95 -8.33 -7.08 3.55
N GLY A 96 -7.92 -5.91 3.93
CA GLY A 96 -8.37 -5.33 5.18
C GLY A 96 -7.53 -4.15 5.63
N VAL A 97 -8.02 -3.52 6.70
CA VAL A 97 -7.47 -2.27 7.22
C VAL A 97 -7.45 -1.22 6.12
N VAL A 98 -8.65 -0.78 5.72
CA VAL A 98 -8.87 0.14 4.60
C VAL A 98 -8.95 1.57 5.12
N PHE A 99 -8.24 2.48 4.44
CA PHE A 99 -8.30 3.91 4.68
C PHE A 99 -8.90 4.61 3.48
N ALA A 100 -9.82 5.57 3.71
CA ALA A 100 -10.45 6.36 2.67
C ALA A 100 -10.43 7.85 3.03
N PRO A 101 -9.69 8.69 2.29
CA PRO A 101 -9.74 10.14 2.46
C PRO A 101 -10.93 10.72 1.71
N THR A 102 -11.69 11.61 2.34
CA THR A 102 -12.84 12.30 1.74
C THR A 102 -12.87 13.78 2.12
N VAL A 103 -13.72 14.56 1.46
CA VAL A 103 -13.97 15.97 1.77
C VAL A 103 -15.47 16.22 1.80
N GLY A 104 -15.93 17.02 2.75
CA GLY A 104 -17.34 17.41 2.89
C GLY A 104 -18.12 16.48 3.84
N GLU A 105 -19.38 16.25 3.53
CA GLU A 105 -20.25 15.43 4.36
C GLU A 105 -19.70 14.01 4.51
N LEU A 106 -19.66 13.52 5.74
CA LEU A 106 -19.13 12.19 6.04
C LEU A 106 -20.06 11.09 5.53
N GLN A 107 -19.52 10.25 4.67
CA GLN A 107 -20.11 8.97 4.27
C GLN A 107 -19.33 7.84 4.93
N THR A 108 -20.00 6.79 5.39
CA THR A 108 -19.35 5.66 6.11
C THR A 108 -19.51 4.32 5.44
N VAL A 109 -20.22 4.29 4.32
CA VAL A 109 -20.33 3.12 3.45
C VAL A 109 -19.54 3.35 2.16
N PRO A 110 -18.88 2.34 1.60
CA PRO A 110 -18.03 2.53 0.42
C PRO A 110 -18.81 2.85 -0.86
N GLY A 111 -20.08 2.54 -0.95
CA GLY A 111 -20.83 2.58 -2.20
C GLY A 111 -20.51 1.41 -3.13
N GLU A 112 -21.08 1.39 -4.31
CA GLU A 112 -20.94 0.32 -5.30
C GLU A 112 -20.25 0.84 -6.56
N LEU A 113 -19.65 -0.06 -7.34
CA LEU A 113 -18.98 0.30 -8.59
C LEU A 113 -19.93 0.97 -9.59
N GLU A 114 -21.14 0.47 -9.70
CA GLU A 114 -22.20 0.98 -10.59
C GLU A 114 -22.89 2.23 -10.02
N ASN A 115 -22.76 2.47 -8.71
CA ASN A 115 -23.32 3.63 -8.02
C ASN A 115 -22.28 4.27 -7.07
N PRO A 116 -21.25 4.95 -7.60
CA PRO A 116 -20.21 5.57 -6.77
C PRO A 116 -20.75 6.64 -5.80
N ASP A 117 -21.83 7.32 -6.15
CA ASP A 117 -22.45 8.37 -5.33
C ASP A 117 -23.21 7.81 -4.11
N GLY A 118 -23.36 6.50 -4.02
CA GLY A 118 -24.00 5.81 -2.90
C GLY A 118 -23.13 5.67 -1.64
N GLY A 119 -21.91 6.21 -1.64
CA GLY A 119 -20.98 6.13 -0.50
C GLY A 119 -19.74 6.98 -0.65
N TYR A 120 -18.68 6.66 0.11
CA TYR A 120 -17.44 7.45 0.13
C TYR A 120 -16.48 7.14 -1.03
N ARG A 121 -16.77 6.24 -1.94
CA ARG A 121 -15.97 5.94 -3.14
C ARG A 121 -15.79 7.20 -3.98
N SER A 122 -14.62 7.36 -4.59
CA SER A 122 -14.31 8.48 -5.48
C SER A 122 -13.94 8.02 -6.88
N ARG A 123 -14.41 8.76 -7.87
CA ARG A 123 -13.97 8.62 -9.27
C ARG A 123 -12.55 9.10 -9.44
N PHE A 124 -11.85 8.54 -10.43
CA PHE A 124 -10.52 8.96 -10.84
C PHE A 124 -10.32 8.79 -12.35
N ASP A 125 -9.35 9.49 -12.91
CA ASP A 125 -8.90 9.30 -14.30
C ASP A 125 -7.59 8.52 -14.33
N LYS A 126 -7.47 7.59 -15.28
CA LYS A 126 -6.24 6.79 -15.46
C LYS A 126 -4.99 7.63 -15.75
N LYS A 127 -5.14 8.82 -16.35
CA LYS A 127 -4.03 9.75 -16.58
C LYS A 127 -3.45 10.33 -15.28
N ASP A 128 -4.24 10.36 -14.21
CA ASP A 128 -3.87 10.89 -12.89
C ASP A 128 -3.46 9.75 -11.92
N GLU A 129 -3.43 8.52 -12.43
CA GLU A 129 -2.96 7.34 -11.69
C GLU A 129 -1.50 7.05 -12.04
N VAL A 130 -0.67 6.86 -11.04
CA VAL A 130 0.73 6.43 -11.18
C VAL A 130 0.94 5.16 -10.38
N ALA A 131 1.32 4.09 -11.07
CA ALA A 131 1.74 2.83 -10.46
C ALA A 131 3.21 2.57 -10.81
N ALA A 132 4.03 2.37 -9.80
CA ALA A 132 5.46 2.05 -9.95
C ALA A 132 5.90 1.07 -8.86
N PRO A 133 6.99 0.33 -9.03
CA PRO A 133 7.52 -0.53 -7.98
C PRO A 133 7.74 0.24 -6.67
N GLY A 134 7.02 -0.12 -5.62
CA GLY A 134 7.11 0.52 -4.31
C GLY A 134 6.36 1.84 -4.15
N TYR A 135 5.60 2.27 -5.16
CA TYR A 135 4.86 3.52 -5.08
C TYR A 135 3.56 3.48 -5.88
N TYR A 136 2.52 4.07 -5.32
CA TYR A 136 1.25 4.32 -6.00
C TYR A 136 0.76 5.73 -5.72
N SER A 137 0.14 6.39 -6.70
CA SER A 137 -0.61 7.63 -6.44
C SER A 137 -1.78 7.80 -7.40
N VAL A 138 -2.79 8.55 -6.94
CA VAL A 138 -3.99 8.87 -7.72
C VAL A 138 -4.64 10.16 -7.22
N LEU A 139 -5.31 10.89 -8.10
CA LEU A 139 -6.20 11.99 -7.73
C LEU A 139 -7.63 11.47 -7.59
N LEU A 140 -8.18 11.55 -6.38
CA LEU A 140 -9.58 11.28 -6.08
C LEU A 140 -10.42 12.50 -6.48
N LYS A 141 -11.06 12.44 -7.65
CA LYS A 141 -11.68 13.61 -8.31
C LYS A 141 -12.83 14.21 -7.54
N ASP A 142 -13.66 13.37 -6.93
CA ASP A 142 -14.86 13.83 -6.24
C ASP A 142 -14.51 14.63 -4.97
N TYR A 143 -13.30 14.46 -4.45
CA TYR A 143 -12.81 15.14 -3.25
C TYR A 143 -11.65 16.10 -3.51
N GLY A 144 -11.05 16.08 -4.70
CA GLY A 144 -9.83 16.86 -4.97
C GLY A 144 -8.62 16.42 -4.12
N VAL A 145 -8.62 15.21 -3.61
CA VAL A 145 -7.56 14.68 -2.75
C VAL A 145 -6.57 13.85 -3.56
N LYS A 146 -5.28 14.20 -3.48
CA LYS A 146 -4.23 13.34 -4.01
C LYS A 146 -3.85 12.31 -2.95
N ALA A 147 -4.00 11.04 -3.25
CA ALA A 147 -3.54 9.93 -2.44
C ALA A 147 -2.20 9.41 -2.95
N GLU A 148 -1.25 9.19 -2.05
CA GLU A 148 0.07 8.62 -2.33
C GLU A 148 0.37 7.51 -1.32
N LEU A 149 0.90 6.39 -1.80
CA LEU A 149 1.20 5.20 -1.00
C LEU A 149 2.64 4.73 -1.24
N THR A 150 3.30 4.28 -0.18
CA THR A 150 4.56 3.54 -0.24
C THR A 150 4.67 2.62 0.97
N ALA A 151 5.64 1.70 0.99
CA ALA A 151 5.78 0.76 2.09
C ALA A 151 7.23 0.36 2.37
N MET A 152 7.46 -0.06 3.61
CA MET A 152 8.59 -0.85 4.07
C MET A 152 8.14 -2.31 4.29
N LYS A 153 8.94 -3.13 4.97
CA LYS A 153 8.62 -4.56 5.16
C LYS A 153 7.28 -4.79 5.85
N ARG A 154 7.01 -4.07 6.95
CA ARG A 154 5.84 -4.25 7.81
C ARG A 154 5.09 -2.95 8.08
N VAL A 155 5.52 -1.86 7.43
CA VAL A 155 4.97 -0.53 7.68
C VAL A 155 4.51 0.09 6.37
N GLY A 156 3.24 0.48 6.34
CA GLY A 156 2.65 1.26 5.27
C GLY A 156 2.74 2.74 5.53
N PHE A 157 2.86 3.51 4.47
CA PHE A 157 2.88 4.96 4.49
C PHE A 157 1.84 5.49 3.52
N HIS A 158 0.93 6.31 4.03
CA HIS A 158 -0.05 7.04 3.26
C HIS A 158 0.23 8.53 3.37
N ARG A 159 0.07 9.26 2.26
CA ARG A 159 0.03 10.72 2.21
C ARG A 159 -1.21 11.14 1.46
N TYR A 160 -2.08 11.89 2.13
CA TYR A 160 -3.30 12.43 1.56
C TYR A 160 -3.20 13.95 1.52
N THR A 161 -3.05 14.52 0.32
CA THR A 161 -2.97 15.97 0.12
C THR A 161 -4.36 16.49 -0.17
N TYR A 162 -4.86 17.34 0.74
CA TYR A 162 -6.21 17.88 0.70
C TYR A 162 -6.27 19.27 0.10
N PRO A 163 -7.42 19.68 -0.45
CA PRO A 163 -7.72 21.10 -0.68
C PRO A 163 -7.95 21.81 0.66
N LYS A 164 -8.06 23.14 0.63
CA LYS A 164 -8.48 23.92 1.80
C LYS A 164 -9.92 23.57 2.19
N THR A 165 -10.15 23.06 3.40
CA THR A 165 -11.47 22.69 3.91
C THR A 165 -11.47 22.54 5.43
N GLU A 166 -12.64 22.76 6.06
CA GLU A 166 -12.87 22.42 7.46
C GLU A 166 -13.37 20.96 7.64
N GLN A 167 -13.59 20.25 6.55
CA GLN A 167 -14.18 18.91 6.52
C GLN A 167 -13.34 17.94 5.68
N ALA A 168 -12.03 17.91 5.95
CA ALA A 168 -11.16 16.84 5.45
C ALA A 168 -11.34 15.62 6.35
N ASN A 169 -11.85 14.52 5.82
CA ASN A 169 -12.06 13.30 6.59
C ASN A 169 -11.06 12.22 6.20
N LEU A 170 -10.66 11.44 7.18
CA LEU A 170 -9.96 10.17 6.97
C LEU A 170 -10.74 9.07 7.67
N ILE A 171 -11.22 8.12 6.90
CA ILE A 171 -12.03 6.99 7.34
C ILE A 171 -11.13 5.78 7.48
N PHE A 172 -11.22 5.10 8.62
CA PHE A 172 -10.66 3.77 8.89
C PHE A 172 -11.82 2.78 8.83
N ASP A 173 -12.04 2.20 7.66
CA ASP A 173 -13.09 1.21 7.45
C ASP A 173 -12.54 -0.20 7.70
N ILE A 174 -12.64 -0.65 8.93
CA ILE A 174 -11.98 -1.86 9.42
C ILE A 174 -12.88 -3.09 9.33
N GLY A 175 -14.15 -2.92 9.61
CA GLY A 175 -15.11 -4.02 9.75
C GLY A 175 -15.84 -4.39 8.46
N ASN A 176 -15.55 -3.76 7.33
CA ASN A 176 -16.15 -4.11 6.04
C ASN A 176 -15.43 -5.29 5.37
N LYS A 177 -16.20 -6.08 4.64
CA LYS A 177 -15.66 -7.14 3.81
C LYS A 177 -14.86 -6.56 2.65
N GLN A 178 -13.69 -7.13 2.41
CA GLN A 178 -12.81 -6.77 1.30
C GLN A 178 -12.65 -7.97 0.35
N GLY A 179 -13.37 -7.94 -0.76
CA GLY A 179 -13.28 -8.96 -1.83
C GLY A 179 -13.42 -10.39 -1.32
N GLU A 180 -12.51 -11.24 -1.71
CA GLU A 180 -12.49 -12.64 -1.30
C GLU A 180 -11.90 -12.90 0.09
N SER A 181 -11.58 -11.87 0.87
CA SER A 181 -11.18 -12.03 2.28
C SER A 181 -12.28 -12.69 3.13
N GLY A 182 -13.48 -12.83 2.57
CA GLY A 182 -14.60 -13.52 3.19
C GLY A 182 -15.34 -12.65 4.20
N GLU A 183 -16.16 -13.29 5.03
CA GLU A 183 -16.90 -12.60 6.07
C GLU A 183 -15.98 -12.06 7.14
N VAL A 184 -16.28 -10.85 7.62
CA VAL A 184 -15.67 -10.30 8.84
C VAL A 184 -16.32 -11.01 10.03
N LYS A 185 -15.51 -11.76 10.77
CA LYS A 185 -15.96 -12.46 12.00
C LYS A 185 -15.90 -11.54 13.20
N ASP A 186 -14.87 -10.72 13.25
CA ASP A 186 -14.66 -9.77 14.33
C ASP A 186 -13.77 -8.62 13.85
N ALA A 187 -13.94 -7.45 14.43
CA ALA A 187 -13.13 -6.28 14.17
C ALA A 187 -13.12 -5.36 15.39
N GLU A 188 -12.07 -4.60 15.55
CA GLU A 188 -11.98 -3.54 16.55
C GLU A 188 -11.13 -2.39 16.01
N VAL A 189 -11.55 -1.18 16.31
CA VAL A 189 -10.77 0.04 16.08
C VAL A 189 -10.90 0.98 17.25
N GLN A 190 -9.78 1.56 17.69
CA GLN A 190 -9.73 2.49 18.82
C GLN A 190 -8.78 3.65 18.52
N TYR A 191 -9.24 4.86 18.84
CA TYR A 191 -8.42 6.07 18.91
C TYR A 191 -7.96 6.28 20.34
N PHE A 192 -6.68 6.60 20.53
CA PHE A 192 -6.06 6.87 21.84
C PHE A 192 -5.75 8.35 21.99
N GLU A 193 -5.68 8.83 23.24
CA GLU A 193 -5.41 10.24 23.56
C GLU A 193 -4.05 10.76 23.02
N ASP A 194 -3.08 9.85 22.84
CA ASP A 194 -1.77 10.16 22.25
C ASP A 194 -1.80 10.27 20.72
N GLY A 195 -2.96 10.09 20.10
CA GLY A 195 -3.18 10.21 18.65
C GLY A 195 -2.98 8.91 17.88
N ARG A 196 -2.69 7.78 18.52
CA ARG A 196 -2.63 6.47 17.88
C ARG A 196 -4.03 5.98 17.52
N VAL A 197 -4.10 5.26 16.40
CA VAL A 197 -5.28 4.45 16.02
C VAL A 197 -4.83 3.00 15.91
N GLU A 198 -5.44 2.12 16.66
CA GLU A 198 -5.07 0.71 16.69
C GLU A 198 -6.31 -0.17 16.56
N GLY A 199 -6.10 -1.38 16.07
CA GLY A 199 -7.19 -2.31 15.92
C GLY A 199 -6.81 -3.58 15.18
N TYR A 200 -7.85 -4.34 14.84
CA TYR A 200 -7.72 -5.58 14.09
C TYR A 200 -8.99 -5.88 13.29
N VAL A 201 -8.83 -6.75 12.31
CA VAL A 201 -9.95 -7.43 11.65
C VAL A 201 -9.62 -8.91 11.50
N ILE A 202 -10.62 -9.75 11.74
CA ILE A 202 -10.56 -11.21 11.54
C ILE A 202 -11.54 -11.57 10.44
N THR A 203 -11.02 -12.15 9.37
CA THR A 203 -11.81 -12.57 8.21
C THR A 203 -11.73 -14.07 7.99
N SER A 204 -12.69 -14.60 7.24
CA SER A 204 -12.78 -16.02 6.88
C SER A 204 -12.73 -16.18 5.36
N PRO A 205 -11.53 -16.21 4.75
CA PRO A 205 -11.39 -16.25 3.30
C PRO A 205 -12.02 -17.49 2.68
N VAL A 206 -12.83 -17.29 1.64
CA VAL A 206 -13.64 -18.36 1.04
C VAL A 206 -12.75 -19.47 0.47
N TYR A 207 -11.72 -19.09 -0.28
CA TYR A 207 -10.83 -20.07 -0.91
C TYR A 207 -9.98 -20.84 0.11
N VAL A 208 -9.45 -20.14 1.14
CA VAL A 208 -8.69 -20.77 2.22
C VAL A 208 -9.54 -21.81 2.94
N ASN A 209 -10.82 -21.52 3.17
CA ASN A 209 -11.75 -22.43 3.81
C ASN A 209 -12.09 -23.67 2.98
N ILE A 210 -11.88 -23.67 1.66
CA ILE A 210 -12.01 -24.88 0.83
C ILE A 210 -10.92 -25.92 1.21
N TYR A 211 -9.70 -25.45 1.48
CA TYR A 211 -8.56 -26.32 1.77
C TYR A 211 -8.32 -26.51 3.26
N GLN A 212 -8.65 -25.52 4.06
CA GLN A 212 -8.48 -25.53 5.52
C GLN A 212 -9.75 -25.01 6.18
N LYS A 213 -10.69 -25.91 6.42
CA LYS A 213 -12.00 -25.59 7.00
C LYS A 213 -11.84 -24.89 8.36
N GLY A 214 -12.45 -23.71 8.50
CA GLY A 214 -12.41 -22.90 9.72
C GLY A 214 -11.15 -22.06 9.87
N ALA A 215 -10.31 -21.94 8.83
CA ALA A 215 -9.17 -21.04 8.86
C ALA A 215 -9.63 -19.58 8.80
N ASP A 216 -9.03 -18.78 9.68
CA ASP A 216 -9.24 -17.32 9.77
C ASP A 216 -7.93 -16.59 9.50
N VAL A 217 -8.04 -15.43 8.87
CA VAL A 217 -6.93 -14.48 8.74
C VAL A 217 -7.13 -13.36 9.74
N ARG A 218 -6.13 -13.12 10.58
CA ARG A 218 -6.09 -12.05 11.57
C ARG A 218 -5.13 -10.98 11.12
N MET A 219 -5.61 -9.75 11.02
CA MET A 219 -4.84 -8.60 10.57
C MET A 219 -4.90 -7.52 11.64
N TYR A 220 -3.75 -7.18 12.20
CA TYR A 220 -3.60 -6.21 13.28
C TYR A 220 -2.86 -4.99 12.76
N PHE A 221 -3.21 -3.80 13.28
CA PHE A 221 -2.54 -2.57 12.90
C PHE A 221 -2.34 -1.61 14.06
N SER A 222 -1.32 -0.74 13.93
CA SER A 222 -1.07 0.41 14.78
C SER A 222 -0.65 1.59 13.91
N ALA A 223 -1.49 2.62 13.86
CA ALA A 223 -1.30 3.80 13.02
C ALA A 223 -0.99 5.04 13.86
N VAL A 224 -0.17 5.94 13.32
CA VAL A 224 0.06 7.29 13.83
C VAL A 224 -0.04 8.29 12.69
N LEU A 225 -0.51 9.50 13.01
CA LEU A 225 -0.70 10.58 12.06
C LEU A 225 0.19 11.77 12.40
N ASN A 226 0.55 12.55 11.37
CA ASN A 226 1.30 13.79 11.55
C ASN A 226 0.44 14.97 12.03
N LYS A 227 -0.88 14.84 11.98
CA LYS A 227 -1.84 15.92 12.31
C LYS A 227 -2.91 15.42 13.29
N LYS A 228 -3.23 16.25 14.30
CA LYS A 228 -4.33 15.97 15.21
C LYS A 228 -5.68 16.29 14.56
N PRO A 229 -6.69 15.41 14.70
CA PRO A 229 -8.02 15.69 14.21
C PRO A 229 -8.72 16.75 15.08
N VAL A 230 -9.64 17.49 14.48
CA VAL A 230 -10.56 18.40 15.18
C VAL A 230 -11.79 17.65 15.70
N GLN A 231 -12.11 16.53 15.08
CA GLN A 231 -13.19 15.63 15.50
C GLN A 231 -12.78 14.19 15.28
N VAL A 232 -13.20 13.31 16.19
CA VAL A 232 -13.09 11.86 16.11
C VAL A 232 -14.46 11.26 16.39
N GLY A 233 -14.80 10.19 15.72
CA GLY A 233 -15.96 9.38 16.01
C GLY A 233 -15.83 8.01 15.40
N THR A 234 -16.77 7.14 15.73
CA THR A 234 -16.85 5.79 15.17
C THR A 234 -18.11 5.63 14.34
N PHE A 235 -18.19 4.50 13.65
CA PHE A 235 -19.42 4.10 12.97
C PHE A 235 -19.56 2.58 12.94
N VAL A 236 -20.78 2.12 12.76
CA VAL A 236 -21.10 0.74 12.42
C VAL A 236 -21.96 0.79 11.17
N LYS A 237 -21.40 0.40 10.03
CA LYS A 237 -22.00 0.57 8.70
C LYS A 237 -22.36 2.05 8.45
N ASP A 238 -23.64 2.38 8.32
CA ASP A 238 -24.16 3.74 8.08
C ASP A 238 -24.51 4.52 9.36
N VAL A 239 -24.34 3.90 10.54
CA VAL A 239 -24.66 4.54 11.82
C VAL A 239 -23.42 5.20 12.41
N VAL A 240 -23.41 6.53 12.44
CA VAL A 240 -22.31 7.37 12.93
C VAL A 240 -22.46 7.67 14.41
N ASN A 241 -21.38 7.56 15.18
CA ASN A 241 -21.29 7.82 16.63
C ASN A 241 -20.22 8.90 16.91
N PRO A 242 -20.54 10.18 16.82
CA PRO A 242 -19.58 11.27 17.08
C PRO A 242 -19.07 11.25 18.53
N GLY A 243 -17.76 11.49 18.70
CA GLY A 243 -17.13 11.53 20.04
C GLY A 243 -16.93 10.17 20.70
N LYS A 244 -17.27 9.07 20.03
CA LYS A 244 -16.93 7.72 20.47
C LYS A 244 -15.55 7.36 19.90
N TYR A 245 -14.69 6.77 20.72
CA TYR A 245 -13.29 6.51 20.38
C TYR A 245 -12.97 5.02 20.15
N GLN A 246 -13.93 4.14 20.31
CA GLN A 246 -13.77 2.70 20.12
C GLN A 246 -15.02 2.10 19.51
N GLU A 247 -14.85 1.20 18.55
CA GLU A 247 -15.93 0.42 17.94
C GLU A 247 -15.49 -1.02 17.73
N LYS A 248 -16.45 -1.96 17.77
CA LYS A 248 -16.21 -3.40 17.62
C LYS A 248 -17.24 -4.08 16.73
N GLY A 249 -16.81 -5.21 16.19
CA GLY A 249 -17.64 -6.13 15.40
C GLY A 249 -17.69 -5.81 13.91
N PRO A 250 -18.42 -6.64 13.15
CA PRO A 250 -18.61 -6.45 11.71
C PRO A 250 -19.25 -5.09 11.39
N GLY A 251 -18.66 -4.38 10.42
CA GLY A 251 -19.06 -3.03 10.04
C GLY A 251 -18.47 -1.91 10.88
N ALA A 252 -17.60 -2.23 11.87
CA ALA A 252 -16.95 -1.23 12.70
C ALA A 252 -15.94 -0.39 11.92
N GLY A 253 -15.96 0.91 12.16
CA GLY A 253 -14.98 1.85 11.62
C GLY A 253 -14.79 3.07 12.51
N LEU A 254 -13.82 3.89 12.15
CA LEU A 254 -13.48 5.13 12.83
C LEU A 254 -13.25 6.21 11.79
N TYR A 255 -13.67 7.42 12.08
CA TYR A 255 -13.36 8.58 11.26
C TYR A 255 -12.69 9.67 12.06
N MET A 256 -11.85 10.41 11.37
CA MET A 256 -11.22 11.62 11.88
C MET A 256 -11.47 12.76 10.91
N THR A 257 -11.87 13.92 11.43
CA THR A 257 -12.05 15.14 10.62
C THR A 257 -10.94 16.13 10.96
N PHE A 258 -10.42 16.80 9.93
CA PHE A 258 -9.36 17.80 10.02
C PHE A 258 -9.80 19.10 9.35
N SER A 259 -9.30 20.23 9.85
CA SER A 259 -9.23 21.48 9.09
C SER A 259 -7.91 21.49 8.33
N THR A 260 -7.95 21.72 7.02
CA THR A 260 -6.76 21.73 6.15
C THR A 260 -6.65 23.03 5.37
N GLU A 261 -5.40 23.49 5.18
CA GLU A 261 -5.08 24.52 4.21
C GLU A 261 -4.91 23.93 2.81
N GLU A 262 -4.77 24.79 1.80
CA GLU A 262 -4.58 24.34 0.41
C GLU A 262 -3.29 23.53 0.28
N GLN A 263 -3.39 22.34 -0.33
CA GLN A 263 -2.28 21.39 -0.50
C GLN A 263 -1.65 20.88 0.81
N GLU A 264 -2.39 20.91 1.91
CA GLU A 264 -1.90 20.33 3.18
C GLU A 264 -2.01 18.81 3.18
N ALA A 265 -0.92 18.16 3.60
CA ALA A 265 -0.85 16.71 3.65
C ALA A 265 -1.13 16.15 5.06
N VAL A 266 -2.07 15.21 5.14
CA VAL A 266 -2.24 14.31 6.27
C VAL A 266 -1.51 13.01 5.95
N GLU A 267 -0.48 12.70 6.74
CA GLU A 267 0.32 11.49 6.58
C GLU A 267 -0.02 10.46 7.66
N VAL A 268 -0.05 9.19 7.27
CA VAL A 268 -0.27 8.06 8.18
C VAL A 268 0.88 7.08 8.03
N LYS A 269 1.49 6.69 9.15
CA LYS A 269 2.37 5.52 9.25
C LYS A 269 1.61 4.40 9.93
N VAL A 270 1.49 3.25 9.30
CA VAL A 270 0.74 2.12 9.83
C VAL A 270 1.63 0.88 9.91
N GLY A 271 1.90 0.42 11.13
CA GLY A 271 2.53 -0.87 11.39
C GLY A 271 1.50 -1.99 11.28
N LEU A 272 1.89 -3.09 10.68
CA LEU A 272 1.04 -4.24 10.40
C LEU A 272 1.60 -5.49 11.06
N SER A 273 0.71 -6.41 11.46
CA SER A 273 1.07 -7.72 12.02
C SER A 273 -0.05 -8.74 11.78
N TYR A 274 0.32 -10.01 11.66
CA TYR A 274 -0.63 -11.12 11.68
C TYR A 274 -0.77 -11.77 13.07
N THR A 275 -0.12 -11.20 14.12
CA THR A 275 -0.05 -11.85 15.43
C THR A 275 -0.69 -11.05 16.55
N SER A 276 -0.46 -9.73 16.64
CA SER A 276 -1.11 -8.86 17.64
C SER A 276 -0.98 -7.38 17.33
N ILE A 277 -1.78 -6.54 18.01
CA ILE A 277 -1.68 -5.07 17.96
C ILE A 277 -0.31 -4.59 18.48
N GLU A 278 0.18 -5.21 19.59
CA GLU A 278 1.48 -4.88 20.17
C GLU A 278 2.62 -5.12 19.18
N ASN A 279 2.54 -6.22 18.41
CA ASN A 279 3.53 -6.52 17.38
C ASN A 279 3.39 -5.58 16.18
N ALA A 280 2.20 -5.18 15.78
CA ALA A 280 2.01 -4.14 14.77
C ALA A 280 2.65 -2.81 15.20
N ARG A 281 2.47 -2.42 16.47
CA ARG A 281 3.11 -1.23 17.05
C ARG A 281 4.63 -1.38 17.08
N PHE A 282 5.14 -2.52 17.55
CA PHE A 282 6.57 -2.82 17.58
C PHE A 282 7.20 -2.77 16.18
N ASN A 283 6.54 -3.33 15.16
CA ASN A 283 6.99 -3.26 13.77
C ASN A 283 7.11 -1.80 13.29
N ARG A 284 6.09 -0.97 13.58
CA ARG A 284 6.10 0.46 13.22
C ARG A 284 7.23 1.22 13.90
N GLU A 285 7.42 1.01 15.18
CA GLU A 285 8.44 1.69 15.98
C GLU A 285 9.86 1.24 15.60
N THR A 286 10.05 -0.04 15.30
CA THR A 286 11.35 -0.58 14.92
C THR A 286 11.76 -0.17 13.50
N GLU A 287 10.82 -0.20 12.54
CA GLU A 287 11.17 0.02 11.13
C GLU A 287 11.02 1.48 10.67
N ALA A 288 10.16 2.27 11.32
CA ALA A 288 9.72 3.55 10.74
C ALA A 288 9.62 4.72 11.74
N ALA A 289 10.21 4.64 12.93
CA ALA A 289 10.12 5.73 13.93
C ALA A 289 10.45 7.09 13.31
N ASP A 290 11.62 7.21 12.69
CA ASP A 290 12.16 8.46 12.15
C ASP A 290 12.13 8.51 10.61
N VAL A 291 11.47 7.57 9.94
CA VAL A 291 11.41 7.49 8.48
C VAL A 291 10.29 8.40 7.96
N THR A 292 10.61 9.32 7.06
CA THR A 292 9.62 10.13 6.35
C THR A 292 9.01 9.36 5.17
N PHE A 293 7.88 9.84 4.66
CA PHE A 293 7.26 9.27 3.46
C PHE A 293 8.23 9.22 2.28
N ASP A 294 8.97 10.30 2.02
CA ASP A 294 9.88 10.39 0.87
C ASP A 294 11.10 9.47 1.03
N GLN A 295 11.59 9.28 2.26
CA GLN A 295 12.63 8.29 2.54
C GLN A 295 12.11 6.86 2.32
N ALA A 296 10.90 6.54 2.79
CA ALA A 296 10.28 5.23 2.55
C ALA A 296 10.09 4.96 1.06
N LYS A 297 9.60 5.93 0.30
CA LYS A 297 9.45 5.84 -1.17
C LYS A 297 10.79 5.59 -1.86
N LYS A 298 11.82 6.35 -1.50
CA LYS A 298 13.16 6.16 -2.05
C LYS A 298 13.70 4.77 -1.73
N ASN A 299 13.60 4.35 -0.47
CA ASN A 299 14.04 3.02 -0.02
C ASN A 299 13.32 1.90 -0.78
N ALA A 300 12.02 2.02 -1.00
CA ALA A 300 11.24 1.05 -1.78
C ALA A 300 11.75 0.95 -3.22
N THR A 301 12.03 2.08 -3.87
CA THR A 301 12.62 2.11 -5.22
C THR A 301 14.00 1.45 -5.27
N ASP A 302 14.87 1.75 -4.29
CA ASP A 302 16.22 1.19 -4.21
C ASP A 302 16.18 -0.34 -4.01
N VAL A 303 15.33 -0.84 -3.11
CA VAL A 303 15.14 -2.28 -2.85
C VAL A 303 14.60 -3.00 -4.10
N TRP A 304 13.71 -2.37 -4.85
CA TRP A 304 13.22 -2.93 -6.12
C TRP A 304 14.34 -2.99 -7.17
N ASN A 305 15.13 -1.92 -7.34
CA ASN A 305 16.26 -1.93 -8.27
C ASN A 305 17.27 -3.02 -7.91
N GLU A 306 17.61 -3.18 -6.63
CA GLU A 306 18.48 -4.26 -6.17
C GLU A 306 17.90 -5.63 -6.50
N SER A 307 16.61 -5.85 -6.20
CA SER A 307 15.96 -7.15 -6.42
C SER A 307 15.85 -7.51 -7.90
N LEU A 308 15.53 -6.54 -8.76
CA LEU A 308 15.46 -6.72 -10.21
C LEU A 308 16.84 -6.93 -10.83
N SER A 309 17.89 -6.34 -10.26
CA SER A 309 19.26 -6.45 -10.77
C SER A 309 19.89 -7.85 -10.64
N ARG A 310 19.25 -8.74 -9.91
CA ARG A 310 19.68 -10.14 -9.79
C ARG A 310 19.58 -10.90 -11.11
N ILE A 311 18.78 -10.43 -12.04
CA ILE A 311 18.69 -10.95 -13.41
C ILE A 311 18.80 -9.75 -14.36
N TYR A 312 19.93 -9.64 -15.05
CA TYR A 312 20.16 -8.62 -16.04
C TYR A 312 19.94 -9.16 -17.45
N VAL A 313 19.09 -8.47 -18.23
CA VAL A 313 18.71 -8.88 -19.58
C VAL A 313 19.22 -7.85 -20.58
N GLU A 314 19.99 -8.30 -21.57
CA GLU A 314 20.49 -7.49 -22.68
C GLU A 314 19.84 -7.91 -24.01
N GLY A 315 19.86 -6.99 -24.97
CA GLY A 315 19.30 -7.21 -26.30
C GLY A 315 17.76 -7.15 -26.30
N GLY A 316 17.16 -7.65 -27.39
CA GLY A 316 15.73 -7.65 -27.62
C GLY A 316 15.13 -6.25 -27.82
N LYS A 317 13.80 -6.19 -27.86
CA LYS A 317 13.06 -4.93 -27.95
C LYS A 317 12.81 -4.38 -26.54
N GLU A 318 12.61 -3.07 -26.43
CA GLU A 318 12.25 -2.40 -25.18
C GLU A 318 10.98 -3.03 -24.56
N THR A 319 10.00 -3.36 -25.38
CA THR A 319 8.77 -4.03 -24.95
C THR A 319 9.00 -5.42 -24.36
N ASP A 320 10.05 -6.13 -24.77
CA ASP A 320 10.37 -7.45 -24.22
C ASP A 320 11.02 -7.31 -22.83
N LYS A 321 11.85 -6.27 -22.64
CA LYS A 321 12.38 -5.91 -21.31
C LYS A 321 11.28 -5.50 -20.35
N VAL A 322 10.30 -4.69 -20.81
CA VAL A 322 9.13 -4.32 -20.00
C VAL A 322 8.37 -5.57 -19.55
N LYS A 323 8.06 -6.50 -20.44
CA LYS A 323 7.39 -7.76 -20.09
C LYS A 323 8.21 -8.60 -19.10
N PHE A 324 9.51 -8.71 -19.33
CA PHE A 324 10.40 -9.49 -18.48
C PHE A 324 10.46 -8.92 -17.06
N TYR A 325 10.78 -7.64 -16.90
CA TYR A 325 10.92 -7.03 -15.58
C TYR A 325 9.57 -6.87 -14.86
N THR A 326 8.47 -6.66 -15.60
CA THR A 326 7.12 -6.71 -15.00
C THR A 326 6.78 -8.12 -14.52
N GLY A 327 7.10 -9.16 -15.28
CA GLY A 327 6.93 -10.55 -14.85
C GLY A 327 7.76 -10.88 -13.60
N LEU A 328 9.01 -10.41 -13.54
CA LEU A 328 9.88 -10.58 -12.38
C LEU A 328 9.34 -9.80 -11.15
N PHE A 329 8.85 -8.57 -11.36
CA PHE A 329 8.17 -7.78 -10.33
C PHE A 329 6.98 -8.54 -9.74
N HIS A 330 6.08 -9.08 -10.58
CA HIS A 330 4.94 -9.87 -10.11
C HIS A 330 5.36 -11.13 -9.35
N ALA A 331 6.41 -11.82 -9.82
CA ALA A 331 6.92 -13.01 -9.13
C ALA A 331 7.46 -12.70 -7.73
N LEU A 332 8.06 -11.52 -7.54
CA LEU A 332 8.61 -11.07 -6.26
C LEU A 332 7.56 -10.46 -5.32
N LEU A 333 6.38 -10.10 -5.83
CA LEU A 333 5.23 -9.69 -5.02
C LEU A 333 4.50 -10.87 -4.38
N GLY A 334 4.45 -12.02 -5.06
CA GLY A 334 3.52 -13.12 -4.84
C GLY A 334 3.64 -13.85 -3.49
N ARG A 335 4.55 -13.45 -2.60
CA ARG A 335 4.70 -14.00 -1.26
C ARG A 335 4.93 -12.90 -0.26
N GLY A 336 4.11 -12.89 0.80
CA GLY A 336 4.21 -11.91 1.86
C GLY A 336 4.98 -12.41 3.07
N LEU A 337 5.77 -11.52 3.64
CA LEU A 337 6.35 -11.70 4.96
C LEU A 337 5.23 -11.85 5.99
N ALA A 338 5.32 -12.88 6.84
CA ALA A 338 4.31 -13.14 7.87
C ALA A 338 4.87 -13.03 9.29
N SER A 339 6.19 -12.97 9.46
CA SER A 339 6.80 -12.77 10.78
C SER A 339 6.98 -11.30 11.11
N ASP A 340 6.77 -10.97 12.38
CA ASP A 340 7.05 -9.67 12.97
C ASP A 340 8.57 -9.43 13.14
N ALA A 341 8.95 -8.19 13.37
CA ALA A 341 10.36 -7.82 13.54
C ALA A 341 11.03 -8.51 14.75
N ASN A 342 10.26 -8.86 15.77
CA ASN A 342 10.69 -9.61 16.95
C ASN A 342 10.52 -11.14 16.81
N GLY A 343 10.22 -11.65 15.60
CA GLY A 343 10.18 -13.05 15.26
C GLY A 343 8.86 -13.77 15.54
N TYR A 344 7.82 -13.10 16.01
CA TYR A 344 6.51 -13.74 16.12
C TYR A 344 5.90 -13.98 14.73
N TYR A 345 5.16 -15.10 14.56
CA TYR A 345 4.48 -15.44 13.31
C TYR A 345 3.19 -16.23 13.58
N PRO A 346 2.17 -16.13 12.71
CA PRO A 346 0.95 -16.89 12.83
C PRO A 346 1.19 -18.36 12.46
N LYS A 347 0.58 -19.28 13.21
CA LYS A 347 0.50 -20.70 12.90
C LYS A 347 -0.87 -21.06 12.33
N ASN A 348 -0.93 -22.13 11.54
CA ASN A 348 -2.15 -22.57 10.88
C ASN A 348 -3.32 -22.90 11.82
N ASN A 349 -3.01 -23.29 13.07
CA ASN A 349 -4.02 -23.58 14.08
C ASN A 349 -4.53 -22.36 14.84
N GLY A 350 -4.22 -21.15 14.35
CA GLY A 350 -4.63 -19.88 14.97
C GLY A 350 -3.81 -19.47 16.20
N THR A 351 -2.78 -20.22 16.56
CA THR A 351 -1.82 -19.85 17.62
C THR A 351 -0.65 -19.05 17.02
N VAL A 352 0.19 -18.50 17.88
CA VAL A 352 1.37 -17.72 17.50
C VAL A 352 2.63 -18.53 17.82
N GLY A 353 3.57 -18.56 16.88
CA GLY A 353 4.92 -19.09 17.07
C GLY A 353 5.93 -17.97 17.23
N ARG A 354 7.15 -18.32 17.61
CA ARG A 354 8.27 -17.41 17.65
C ARG A 354 9.51 -18.04 17.06
N ILE A 355 10.15 -17.35 16.16
CA ILE A 355 11.45 -17.68 15.56
C ILE A 355 12.52 -17.46 16.62
N ALA A 356 13.53 -18.34 16.69
CA ALA A 356 14.67 -18.13 17.57
C ALA A 356 15.38 -16.83 17.26
N LEU A 357 15.91 -16.17 18.29
CA LEU A 357 16.65 -14.94 18.16
C LEU A 357 18.16 -15.24 18.23
N ASP A 358 18.97 -14.47 17.51
CA ASP A 358 20.42 -14.46 17.64
C ASP A 358 20.89 -13.72 18.90
N GLU A 359 22.21 -13.57 19.08
CA GLU A 359 22.79 -12.87 20.24
C GLU A 359 22.47 -11.37 20.26
N GLU A 360 22.20 -10.76 19.11
CA GLU A 360 21.78 -9.38 18.96
C GLU A 360 20.27 -9.18 19.14
N GLY A 361 19.51 -10.26 19.31
CA GLY A 361 18.04 -10.24 19.49
C GLY A 361 17.24 -10.19 18.19
N ASN A 362 17.88 -10.43 17.04
CA ASN A 362 17.19 -10.50 15.75
C ASN A 362 16.72 -11.92 15.43
N PRO A 363 15.57 -12.08 14.75
CA PRO A 363 15.14 -13.39 14.29
C PRO A 363 16.15 -14.02 13.30
N VAL A 364 16.59 -15.25 13.58
CA VAL A 364 17.60 -15.97 12.77
C VAL A 364 17.13 -16.28 11.35
N HIS A 365 15.85 -16.16 11.06
CA HIS A 365 15.25 -16.22 9.72
C HIS A 365 13.94 -15.45 9.68
N GLN A 366 13.31 -15.39 8.52
CA GLN A 366 11.99 -14.78 8.32
C GLN A 366 10.98 -15.90 7.97
N HIS A 367 9.72 -15.72 8.40
CA HIS A 367 8.62 -16.59 8.00
C HIS A 367 7.79 -15.89 6.91
N TYR A 368 7.51 -16.61 5.83
CA TYR A 368 6.71 -16.11 4.71
C TYR A 368 5.48 -17.00 4.53
N ASN A 369 4.33 -16.37 4.33
CA ASN A 369 3.13 -17.09 3.92
C ASN A 369 3.28 -17.52 2.46
N CYS A 370 2.89 -18.78 2.20
CA CYS A 370 2.72 -19.27 0.85
C CYS A 370 1.23 -19.18 0.49
N LEU A 371 0.90 -18.56 -0.65
CA LEU A 371 -0.48 -18.48 -1.13
C LEU A 371 -1.11 -19.86 -1.42
N LEU A 372 -0.28 -20.89 -1.58
CA LEU A 372 -0.73 -22.22 -1.97
C LEU A 372 -0.67 -23.23 -0.82
N TYR A 373 0.07 -22.96 0.24
CA TYR A 373 0.21 -23.87 1.38
C TYR A 373 0.43 -23.08 2.65
N THR A 374 -0.60 -23.00 3.43
CA THR A 374 -0.49 -22.82 4.87
C THR A 374 -0.33 -24.21 5.47
N SER A 375 0.82 -24.82 5.30
CA SER A 375 1.14 -26.07 5.97
C SER A 375 2.02 -25.81 7.17
#